data_290825bca4abbc420823b1742e9a31b0
#
_entry.id   290825bca4abbc420823b1742e9a31b0
#
_cell.length_a   1.000
_cell.length_b   1.000
_cell.length_c   1.000
_cell.angle_alpha   90.00
_cell.angle_beta   90.00
_cell.angle_gamma   90.00
#
_symmetry.space_group_name_H-M   'P 1'
#
loop_
_entity.id
_entity.type
_entity.pdbx_description
1 polymer ?
#
loop_
_entity_poly.entity_id
_entity_poly.type
_entity_poly.pdbx_seq_one_letter_code
_entity_poly.pdbx_strand_id
1 'polypeptide(L)'
;MSLGLFLSAALVASALAPQPLSQLPADLTPLVTTLHRYGFTVRIALPPARGSYGLFQSKTRTLWISPLTFPLGIARQTFLHEATHAAQSCPSGRLTSLGWKLNVDPVVESAISFKLLKGYHHTDHTLEREAFFVQGQSDAVTRLIQSLDARC
;
A
#
# COMPACT_ATOMS: atom_id res chain seq x y z
N MET A 1 -34.74 24.51 -9.34
CA MET A 1 -34.40 23.10 -9.47
C MET A 1 -32.88 22.89 -9.60
N SER A 2 -32.05 23.44 -8.71
CA SER A 2 -30.59 23.34 -8.84
C SER A 2 -29.86 23.02 -7.52
N LEU A 3 -30.56 22.60 -6.46
CA LEU A 3 -29.94 22.32 -5.17
C LEU A 3 -29.29 20.95 -5.08
N GLY A 4 -29.70 19.98 -5.89
CA GLY A 4 -29.22 18.60 -5.82
C GLY A 4 -27.82 18.38 -6.40
N LEU A 5 -27.40 19.16 -7.40
CA LEU A 5 -26.09 19.00 -8.03
C LEU A 5 -24.92 19.52 -7.16
N PHE A 6 -25.16 20.55 -6.36
CA PHE A 6 -24.11 21.14 -5.50
C PHE A 6 -23.79 20.27 -4.28
N LEU A 7 -24.78 19.57 -3.73
CA LEU A 7 -24.54 18.63 -2.62
C LEU A 7 -23.69 17.43 -3.05
N SER A 8 -23.89 16.92 -4.26
CA SER A 8 -23.16 15.75 -4.77
C SER A 8 -21.67 16.06 -5.00
N ALA A 9 -21.36 17.24 -5.54
CA ALA A 9 -19.97 17.67 -5.78
C ALA A 9 -19.20 17.93 -4.47
N ALA A 10 -19.85 18.51 -3.46
CA ALA A 10 -19.23 18.77 -2.15
C ALA A 10 -18.93 17.45 -1.39
N LEU A 11 -19.80 16.45 -1.47
CA LEU A 11 -19.59 15.12 -0.88
C LEU A 11 -18.43 14.38 -1.55
N VAL A 12 -18.30 14.43 -2.85
CA VAL A 12 -17.19 13.82 -3.59
C VAL A 12 -15.86 14.51 -3.26
N ALA A 13 -15.83 15.82 -3.21
CA ALA A 13 -14.65 16.59 -2.86
C ALA A 13 -14.17 16.27 -1.43
N SER A 14 -15.10 16.13 -0.48
CA SER A 14 -14.79 15.74 0.90
C SER A 14 -14.25 14.32 1.01
N ALA A 15 -14.78 13.38 0.21
CA ALA A 15 -14.33 11.99 0.20
C ALA A 15 -12.90 11.83 -0.36
N LEU A 16 -12.44 12.74 -1.21
CA LEU A 16 -11.09 12.73 -1.81
C LEU A 16 -10.08 13.58 -1.04
N ALA A 17 -10.52 14.35 -0.04
CA ALA A 17 -9.63 15.13 0.81
C ALA A 17 -8.72 14.21 1.65
N PRO A 18 -7.53 14.69 2.07
CA PRO A 18 -6.68 13.95 2.99
C PRO A 18 -7.44 13.53 4.26
N GLN A 19 -7.24 12.27 4.68
CA GLN A 19 -7.93 11.67 5.81
C GLN A 19 -6.94 11.38 6.95
N PRO A 20 -7.39 11.33 8.22
CA PRO A 20 -6.54 10.95 9.34
C PRO A 20 -6.18 9.46 9.29
N LEU A 21 -5.02 9.09 9.82
CA LEU A 21 -4.56 7.70 9.87
C LEU A 21 -5.47 6.78 10.72
N SER A 22 -6.29 7.35 11.60
CA SER A 22 -7.32 6.62 12.35
C SER A 22 -8.39 5.97 11.47
N GLN A 23 -8.47 6.32 10.19
CA GLN A 23 -9.31 5.64 9.19
C GLN A 23 -8.78 4.23 8.84
N LEU A 24 -7.49 3.98 9.00
CA LEU A 24 -6.93 2.64 8.76
C LEU A 24 -7.48 1.64 9.77
N PRO A 25 -7.66 0.37 9.39
CA PRO A 25 -7.98 -0.70 10.32
C PRO A 25 -7.04 -0.72 11.53
N ALA A 26 -7.59 -0.93 12.73
CA ALA A 26 -6.86 -0.82 14.00
C ALA A 26 -5.69 -1.83 14.09
N ASP A 27 -5.81 -2.99 13.44
CA ASP A 27 -4.75 -4.01 13.40
C ASP A 27 -3.48 -3.54 12.69
N LEU A 28 -3.55 -2.47 11.90
CA LEU A 28 -2.42 -1.88 11.19
C LEU A 28 -1.62 -0.88 12.06
N THR A 29 -2.16 -0.46 13.20
CA THR A 29 -1.53 0.55 14.06
C THR A 29 -0.09 0.21 14.46
N PRO A 30 0.25 -1.04 14.85
CA PRO A 30 1.63 -1.39 15.17
C PRO A 30 2.59 -1.22 13.99
N LEU A 31 2.13 -1.55 12.78
CA LEU A 31 2.93 -1.38 11.57
C LEU A 31 3.13 0.10 11.20
N VAL A 32 2.08 0.92 11.33
CA VAL A 32 2.19 2.39 11.14
C VAL A 32 3.22 2.97 12.11
N THR A 33 3.16 2.57 13.39
CA THR A 33 4.13 3.01 14.41
C THR A 33 5.55 2.60 14.05
N THR A 34 5.74 1.36 13.58
CA THR A 34 7.06 0.86 13.15
C THR A 34 7.57 1.62 11.94
N LEU A 35 6.73 1.87 10.94
CA LEU A 35 7.11 2.68 9.77
C LEU A 35 7.56 4.08 10.18
N HIS A 36 6.83 4.75 11.05
CA HIS A 36 7.21 6.08 11.56
C HIS A 36 8.54 6.04 12.31
N ARG A 37 8.78 5.01 13.14
CA ARG A 37 10.04 4.82 13.87
C ARG A 37 11.25 4.76 12.93
N TYR A 38 11.06 4.15 11.75
CA TYR A 38 12.11 4.08 10.72
C TYR A 38 12.06 5.23 9.72
N GLY A 39 11.35 6.32 10.02
CA GLY A 39 11.37 7.55 9.25
C GLY A 39 10.53 7.51 7.96
N PHE A 40 9.58 6.59 7.86
CA PHE A 40 8.59 6.62 6.79
C PHE A 40 7.39 7.48 7.18
N THR A 41 6.78 8.12 6.20
CA THR A 41 5.53 8.88 6.37
C THR A 41 4.38 8.12 5.71
N VAL A 42 3.29 7.94 6.42
CA VAL A 42 2.05 7.38 5.87
C VAL A 42 1.03 8.48 5.65
N ARG A 43 0.42 8.53 4.47
CA ARG A 43 -0.59 9.52 4.10
C ARG A 43 -1.82 8.86 3.51
N ILE A 44 -2.99 9.19 4.04
CA ILE A 44 -4.27 8.88 3.40
C ILE A 44 -4.64 10.10 2.57
N ALA A 45 -4.24 10.10 1.31
CA ALA A 45 -4.48 11.17 0.35
C ALA A 45 -4.32 10.59 -1.07
N LEU A 46 -4.80 11.32 -2.06
CA LEU A 46 -4.61 10.92 -3.46
C LEU A 46 -3.11 10.83 -3.78
N PRO A 47 -2.63 9.66 -4.27
CA PRO A 47 -1.24 9.54 -4.71
C PRO A 47 -0.90 10.54 -5.81
N PRO A 48 0.36 10.99 -5.90
CA PRO A 48 0.80 11.86 -7.02
C PRO A 48 0.64 11.22 -8.40
N ALA A 49 0.71 9.89 -8.47
CA ALA A 49 0.47 9.15 -9.70
C ALA A 49 -1.05 8.98 -9.92
N ARG A 50 -1.57 9.53 -11.00
CA ARG A 50 -2.99 9.43 -11.36
C ARG A 50 -3.42 7.97 -11.52
N GLY A 51 -4.58 7.63 -10.96
CA GLY A 51 -5.19 6.31 -11.08
C GLY A 51 -4.61 5.25 -10.14
N SER A 52 -3.63 5.58 -9.32
CA SER A 52 -3.08 4.67 -8.33
C SER A 52 -3.93 4.65 -7.07
N TYR A 53 -4.20 3.46 -6.53
CA TYR A 53 -4.83 3.29 -5.22
C TYR A 53 -3.83 3.43 -4.08
N GLY A 54 -2.58 3.05 -4.31
CA GLY A 54 -1.46 3.24 -3.41
C GLY A 54 -0.21 3.63 -4.17
N LEU A 55 0.76 4.18 -3.47
CA LEU A 55 2.07 4.50 -4.01
C LEU A 55 3.10 4.58 -2.89
N PHE A 56 4.19 3.86 -3.01
CA PHE A 56 5.37 4.08 -2.20
C PHE A 56 6.40 4.91 -2.98
N GLN A 57 6.77 6.05 -2.43
CA GLN A 57 7.85 6.89 -2.96
C GLN A 57 9.11 6.69 -2.11
N SER A 58 10.07 5.94 -2.62
CA SER A 58 11.33 5.67 -1.92
C SER A 58 12.13 6.95 -1.62
N LYS A 59 12.18 7.87 -2.57
CA LYS A 59 12.93 9.13 -2.45
C LYS A 59 12.47 10.01 -1.28
N THR A 60 11.17 10.05 -1.01
CA THR A 60 10.56 10.81 0.08
C THR A 60 10.20 9.94 1.28
N ARG A 61 10.40 8.63 1.18
CA ARG A 61 10.01 7.62 2.17
C ARG A 61 8.53 7.73 2.56
N THR A 62 7.67 8.00 1.57
CA THR A 62 6.24 8.25 1.79
C THR A 62 5.38 7.14 1.18
N LEU A 63 4.46 6.62 1.99
CA LEU A 63 3.40 5.72 1.57
C LEU A 63 2.12 6.54 1.39
N TRP A 64 1.56 6.48 0.20
CA TRP A 64 0.30 7.12 -0.15
C TRP A 64 -0.79 6.06 -0.26
N ILE A 65 -1.91 6.26 0.43
CA ILE A 65 -3.09 5.41 0.34
C ILE A 65 -4.26 6.28 -0.09
N SER A 66 -4.81 5.99 -1.25
CA SER A 66 -5.94 6.77 -1.77
C SER A 66 -7.17 6.64 -0.87
N PRO A 67 -7.86 7.75 -0.54
CA PRO A 67 -9.15 7.68 0.17
C PRO A 67 -10.18 6.80 -0.52
N LEU A 68 -10.09 6.62 -1.83
CA LEU A 68 -10.98 5.74 -2.60
C LEU A 68 -10.89 4.27 -2.20
N THR A 69 -9.80 3.85 -1.56
CA THR A 69 -9.61 2.46 -1.14
C THR A 69 -10.57 2.03 -0.03
N PHE A 70 -11.08 2.99 0.76
CA PHE A 70 -11.99 2.70 1.88
C PHE A 70 -13.38 2.26 1.40
N PRO A 71 -14.11 3.02 0.56
CA PRO A 71 -15.39 2.56 0.06
C PRO A 71 -15.28 1.31 -0.84
N LEU A 72 -14.12 1.08 -1.44
CA LEU A 72 -13.84 -0.13 -2.21
C LEU A 72 -13.49 -1.35 -1.35
N GLY A 73 -13.28 -1.18 -0.04
CA GLY A 73 -12.91 -2.26 0.87
C GLY A 73 -11.50 -2.82 0.67
N ILE A 74 -10.59 -2.05 0.07
CA ILE A 74 -9.22 -2.50 -0.25
C ILE A 74 -8.12 -1.70 0.47
N ALA A 75 -8.48 -0.84 1.42
CA ALA A 75 -7.52 0.03 2.11
C ALA A 75 -6.43 -0.77 2.85
N ARG A 76 -6.82 -1.87 3.55
CA ARG A 76 -5.88 -2.74 4.26
C ARG A 76 -4.88 -3.38 3.30
N GLN A 77 -5.35 -3.99 2.23
CA GLN A 77 -4.50 -4.64 1.23
C GLN A 77 -3.56 -3.64 0.55
N THR A 78 -4.08 -2.47 0.18
CA THR A 78 -3.27 -1.40 -0.41
C THR A 78 -2.18 -0.94 0.55
N PHE A 79 -2.51 -0.70 1.81
CA PHE A 79 -1.52 -0.30 2.81
C PHE A 79 -0.42 -1.35 3.00
N LEU A 80 -0.77 -2.64 3.11
CA LEU A 80 0.20 -3.74 3.26
C LEU A 80 1.09 -3.87 2.03
N HIS A 81 0.54 -3.65 0.83
CA HIS A 81 1.30 -3.63 -0.42
C HIS A 81 2.38 -2.54 -0.40
N GLU A 82 2.01 -1.31 -0.10
CA GLU A 82 2.95 -0.19 -0.05
C GLU A 82 3.94 -0.30 1.10
N ALA A 83 3.53 -0.85 2.25
CA ALA A 83 4.43 -1.14 3.37
C ALA A 83 5.47 -2.21 3.03
N THR A 84 5.13 -3.15 2.13
CA THR A 84 6.10 -4.11 1.60
C THR A 84 7.20 -3.39 0.81
N HIS A 85 6.83 -2.47 -0.07
CA HIS A 85 7.82 -1.65 -0.80
C HIS A 85 8.68 -0.78 0.13
N ALA A 86 8.10 -0.27 1.23
CA ALA A 86 8.87 0.42 2.26
C ALA A 86 9.95 -0.49 2.86
N ALA A 87 9.60 -1.71 3.26
CA ALA A 87 10.57 -2.69 3.77
C ALA A 87 11.61 -3.07 2.71
N GLN A 88 11.22 -3.25 1.45
CA GLN A 88 12.11 -3.51 0.33
C GLN A 88 13.12 -2.38 0.10
N SER A 89 12.77 -1.14 0.44
CA SER A 89 13.65 0.03 0.27
C SER A 89 14.75 0.13 1.31
N CYS A 90 14.70 -0.64 2.38
CA CYS A 90 15.72 -0.61 3.43
C CYS A 90 16.91 -1.52 3.09
N PRO A 91 18.11 -1.14 3.49
CA PRO A 91 18.49 0.10 4.19
C PRO A 91 18.82 1.28 3.25
N SER A 92 19.01 1.01 1.95
CA SER A 92 19.68 1.94 1.03
C SER A 92 18.74 2.92 0.30
N GLY A 93 17.43 2.76 0.41
CA GLY A 93 16.44 3.47 -0.41
C GLY A 93 16.18 2.82 -1.77
N ARG A 94 17.00 1.86 -2.19
CA ARG A 94 16.77 1.07 -3.40
C ARG A 94 15.95 -0.17 -3.04
N LEU A 95 14.89 -0.45 -3.80
CA LEU A 95 14.06 -1.61 -3.56
C LEU A 95 14.81 -2.90 -3.88
N THR A 96 14.86 -3.80 -2.90
CA THR A 96 15.45 -5.13 -3.02
C THR A 96 14.51 -6.16 -2.40
N SER A 97 14.49 -7.37 -2.97
CA SER A 97 13.64 -8.46 -2.48
C SER A 97 13.84 -8.72 -0.99
N LEU A 98 12.76 -9.04 -0.30
CA LEU A 98 12.77 -9.48 1.09
C LEU A 98 13.25 -10.94 1.23
N GLY A 99 13.33 -11.67 0.11
CA GLY A 99 13.83 -13.04 0.06
C GLY A 99 12.89 -14.07 0.66
N TRP A 100 11.60 -13.74 0.79
CA TRP A 100 10.61 -14.68 1.32
C TRP A 100 10.36 -15.84 0.35
N LYS A 101 10.24 -17.05 0.90
CA LYS A 101 9.68 -18.18 0.17
C LYS A 101 8.19 -17.98 0.04
N LEU A 102 7.74 -17.69 -1.18
CA LEU A 102 6.34 -17.47 -1.48
C LEU A 102 5.67 -18.83 -1.75
N ASN A 103 4.97 -19.35 -0.74
CA ASN A 103 4.12 -20.53 -0.91
C ASN A 103 2.71 -20.06 -1.27
N VAL A 104 2.48 -19.81 -2.55
CA VAL A 104 1.24 -19.22 -3.07
C VAL A 104 0.38 -20.31 -3.69
N ASP A 105 -0.92 -20.28 -3.38
CA ASP A 105 -1.89 -21.12 -4.08
C ASP A 105 -1.82 -20.88 -5.60
N PRO A 106 -1.85 -21.93 -6.45
CA PRO A 106 -1.75 -21.78 -7.91
C PRO A 106 -2.78 -20.82 -8.53
N VAL A 107 -3.98 -20.73 -7.98
CA VAL A 107 -5.02 -19.81 -8.47
C VAL A 107 -4.62 -18.36 -8.16
N VAL A 108 -4.12 -18.10 -6.96
CA VAL A 108 -3.62 -16.79 -6.55
C VAL A 108 -2.38 -16.41 -7.35
N GLU A 109 -1.47 -17.35 -7.57
CA GLU A 109 -0.27 -17.18 -8.41
C GLU A 109 -0.64 -16.75 -9.84
N SER A 110 -1.63 -17.41 -10.45
CA SER A 110 -2.13 -17.04 -11.78
C SER A 110 -2.72 -15.64 -11.81
N ALA A 111 -3.47 -15.25 -10.77
CA ALA A 111 -4.08 -13.92 -10.67
C ALA A 111 -3.01 -12.83 -10.51
N ILE A 112 -1.98 -13.06 -9.71
CA ILE A 112 -0.83 -12.15 -9.55
C ILE A 112 -0.09 -11.99 -10.89
N SER A 113 0.26 -13.10 -11.53
CA SER A 113 0.98 -13.10 -12.80
C SER A 113 0.20 -12.35 -13.89
N PHE A 114 -1.11 -12.54 -13.96
CA PHE A 114 -1.97 -11.82 -14.89
C PHE A 114 -1.98 -10.30 -14.65
N LYS A 115 -2.04 -9.86 -13.39
CA LYS A 115 -1.95 -8.44 -13.02
C LYS A 115 -0.61 -7.84 -13.41
N LEU A 116 0.48 -8.54 -13.15
CA LEU A 116 1.84 -8.10 -13.49
C LEU A 116 2.03 -7.96 -14.99
N LEU A 117 1.53 -8.90 -15.78
CA LEU A 117 1.60 -8.84 -17.24
C LEU A 117 0.85 -7.65 -17.84
N LYS A 118 -0.31 -7.26 -17.23
CA LYS A 118 -1.14 -6.17 -17.76
C LYS A 118 -0.76 -4.77 -17.29
N GLY A 119 -0.21 -4.63 -16.10
CA GLY A 119 -0.08 -3.33 -15.45
C GLY A 119 1.34 -2.85 -15.15
N TYR A 120 2.35 -3.73 -15.20
CA TYR A 120 3.67 -3.46 -14.64
C TYR A 120 4.81 -3.76 -15.63
N HIS A 121 4.73 -3.20 -16.84
CA HIS A 121 5.67 -3.50 -17.92
C HIS A 121 7.15 -3.14 -17.63
N HIS A 122 7.42 -2.25 -16.67
CA HIS A 122 8.76 -1.74 -16.36
C HIS A 122 9.16 -1.91 -14.90
N THR A 123 8.36 -2.60 -14.09
CA THR A 123 8.62 -2.82 -12.67
C THR A 123 9.26 -4.20 -12.48
N ASP A 124 10.10 -4.32 -11.45
CA ASP A 124 10.63 -5.61 -11.04
C ASP A 124 9.50 -6.50 -10.52
N HIS A 125 9.14 -7.50 -11.33
CA HIS A 125 8.04 -8.42 -11.02
C HIS A 125 8.25 -9.18 -9.71
N THR A 126 9.50 -9.45 -9.32
CA THR A 126 9.81 -10.12 -8.04
C THR A 126 9.36 -9.27 -6.86
N LEU A 127 9.63 -7.98 -6.89
CA LEU A 127 9.25 -7.03 -5.84
C LEU A 127 7.73 -6.89 -5.72
N GLU A 128 7.06 -6.77 -6.86
CA GLU A 128 5.59 -6.69 -6.92
C GLU A 128 4.93 -7.99 -6.46
N ARG A 129 5.49 -9.15 -6.82
CA ARG A 129 4.98 -10.45 -6.38
C ARG A 129 5.04 -10.59 -4.86
N GLU A 130 6.14 -10.18 -4.23
CA GLU A 130 6.24 -10.15 -2.76
C GLU A 130 5.14 -9.26 -2.16
N ALA A 131 4.92 -8.05 -2.69
CA ALA A 131 3.91 -7.14 -2.20
C ALA A 131 2.49 -7.70 -2.36
N PHE A 132 2.16 -8.27 -3.52
CA PHE A 132 0.87 -8.93 -3.74
C PHE A 132 0.66 -10.17 -2.87
N PHE A 133 1.71 -10.93 -2.63
CA PHE A 133 1.65 -12.08 -1.72
C PHE A 133 1.33 -11.63 -0.29
N VAL A 134 2.10 -10.68 0.23
CA VAL A 134 2.00 -10.22 1.63
C VAL A 134 0.65 -9.60 1.93
N GLN A 135 0.09 -8.81 1.03
CA GLN A 135 -1.17 -8.12 1.25
C GLN A 135 -2.34 -9.07 1.59
N GLY A 136 -2.25 -10.33 1.18
CA GLY A 136 -3.25 -11.36 1.43
C GLY A 136 -2.97 -12.25 2.65
N GLN A 137 -1.84 -12.08 3.34
CA GLN A 137 -1.47 -12.93 4.47
C GLN A 137 -2.08 -12.46 5.78
N SER A 138 -2.54 -13.41 6.61
CA SER A 138 -3.07 -13.09 7.95
C SER A 138 -1.98 -12.58 8.90
N ASP A 139 -0.73 -12.98 8.70
CA ASP A 139 0.44 -12.58 9.48
C ASP A 139 1.24 -11.41 8.85
N ALA A 140 0.67 -10.73 7.85
CA ALA A 140 1.35 -9.68 7.10
C ALA A 140 1.92 -8.57 7.99
N VAL A 141 1.18 -8.10 8.99
CA VAL A 141 1.62 -7.06 9.92
C VAL A 141 2.89 -7.50 10.66
N THR A 142 2.88 -8.70 11.23
CA THR A 142 4.03 -9.26 11.97
C THR A 142 5.23 -9.44 11.06
N ARG A 143 5.05 -10.01 9.86
CA ARG A 143 6.13 -10.18 8.88
C ARG A 143 6.77 -8.86 8.48
N LEU A 144 5.96 -7.84 8.22
CA LEU A 144 6.47 -6.54 7.80
C LEU A 144 7.22 -5.82 8.94
N ILE A 145 6.72 -5.89 10.18
CA ILE A 145 7.43 -5.35 11.34
C ILE A 145 8.80 -6.03 11.48
N GLN A 146 8.84 -7.36 11.44
CA GLN A 146 10.10 -8.11 11.52
C GLN A 146 11.07 -7.75 10.39
N SER A 147 10.56 -7.57 9.17
CA SER A 147 11.39 -7.16 8.02
C SER A 147 11.94 -5.76 8.17
N LEU A 148 11.13 -4.81 8.64
CA LEU A 148 11.57 -3.45 8.93
C LEU A 148 12.63 -3.43 10.03
N ASP A 149 12.41 -4.17 11.13
CA ASP A 149 13.35 -4.27 12.26
C ASP A 149 14.69 -4.89 11.85
N ALA A 150 14.68 -5.84 10.92
CA ALA A 150 15.88 -6.51 10.45
C ALA A 150 16.67 -5.71 9.40
N ARG A 151 16.01 -4.85 8.62
CA ARG A 151 16.60 -4.20 7.45
C ARG A 151 16.83 -2.69 7.61
N CYS A 152 15.98 -2.06 8.38
CA CYS A 152 16.03 -0.62 8.57
C CYS A 152 16.76 -0.22 9.86
#